data_5afba3f4f1da3466d9c860ed8731135d
#
_entry.id   5afba3f4f1da3466d9c860ed8731135d
#
_cell.length_a   1.000
_cell.length_b   1.000
_cell.length_c   1.000
_cell.angle_alpha   90.00
_cell.angle_beta   90.00
_cell.angle_gamma   90.00
#
_symmetry.space_group_name_H-M   'P 1'
#
loop_
_entity.id
_entity.type
_entity.pdbx_description
1 polymer ?
#
loop_
_entity_poly.entity_id
_entity_poly.type
_entity_poly.pdbx_seq_one_letter_code
_entity_poly.pdbx_strand_id
1 'polypeptide(L)'
;MTSVVLAAHGTRSPAGQAAYAALLNAVRARLPHLPVDLSFVDVQQPTLAEVVADAPTPPVIVPLFLAAGVHVRHDVPAAAARRPGSAVLLHLGGWAEVEQVHLDRLRGSEPGRAVLVAAGSSDPDARDEVAELAARLADRSGRSVVHAFLGGEGPHVDAVLTPEDLVLNHLLAPGHFADRLRERESAHGIPVSAPLLTTATDAMADAISRRVAQFS
;
A
#
# COMPACT_ATOMS: atom_id res chain seq x y z
N MET A 1 -8.96 9.50 25.03
CA MET A 1 -7.87 8.66 24.45
C MET A 1 -8.12 8.53 22.98
N THR A 2 -7.12 8.76 22.15
CA THR A 2 -7.21 8.60 20.69
C THR A 2 -7.38 7.13 20.32
N SER A 3 -8.16 6.82 19.30
CA SER A 3 -8.21 5.48 18.68
C SER A 3 -7.61 5.51 17.28
N VAL A 4 -7.25 4.36 16.75
CA VAL A 4 -6.61 4.23 15.43
C VAL A 4 -7.44 3.33 14.55
N VAL A 5 -7.69 3.73 13.30
CA VAL A 5 -8.40 2.92 12.32
C VAL A 5 -7.51 2.74 11.10
N LEU A 6 -7.08 1.50 10.87
CA LEU A 6 -6.37 1.11 9.65
C LEU A 6 -7.42 0.89 8.55
N ALA A 7 -7.38 1.70 7.49
CA ALA A 7 -8.35 1.68 6.40
C ALA A 7 -7.75 1.01 5.15
N ALA A 8 -8.17 -0.22 4.84
CA ALA A 8 -7.72 -0.98 3.68
C ALA A 8 -8.80 -1.11 2.60
N HIS A 9 -8.42 -1.48 1.39
CA HIS A 9 -9.38 -1.79 0.34
C HIS A 9 -10.22 -3.04 0.69
N GLY A 10 -9.57 -4.04 1.26
CA GLY A 10 -10.11 -5.37 1.44
C GLY A 10 -9.64 -6.34 0.34
N THR A 11 -9.75 -7.62 0.61
CA THR A 11 -9.37 -8.69 -0.34
C THR A 11 -10.14 -9.98 -0.05
N ARG A 12 -10.43 -10.75 -1.10
CA ARG A 12 -10.97 -12.12 -0.97
C ARG A 12 -9.88 -13.17 -0.78
N SER A 13 -8.61 -12.81 -0.98
CA SER A 13 -7.47 -13.72 -0.82
C SER A 13 -7.21 -14.00 0.66
N PRO A 14 -7.22 -15.26 1.12
CA PRO A 14 -6.86 -15.61 2.51
C PRO A 14 -5.45 -15.14 2.88
N ALA A 15 -4.49 -15.21 1.95
CA ALA A 15 -3.13 -14.72 2.19
C ALA A 15 -3.09 -13.19 2.37
N GLY A 16 -3.91 -12.45 1.61
CA GLY A 16 -4.06 -10.99 1.77
C GLY A 16 -4.71 -10.62 3.10
N GLN A 17 -5.75 -11.35 3.51
CA GLN A 17 -6.39 -11.17 4.81
C GLN A 17 -5.40 -11.43 5.95
N ALA A 18 -4.60 -12.49 5.86
CA ALA A 18 -3.56 -12.80 6.83
C ALA A 18 -2.48 -11.70 6.91
N ALA A 19 -2.09 -11.10 5.77
CA ALA A 19 -1.13 -9.99 5.76
C ALA A 19 -1.68 -8.74 6.46
N TYR A 20 -2.94 -8.37 6.23
CA TYR A 20 -3.58 -7.27 6.97
C TYR A 20 -3.72 -7.57 8.46
N ALA A 21 -4.09 -8.80 8.83
CA ALA A 21 -4.16 -9.21 10.23
C ALA A 21 -2.78 -9.16 10.92
N ALA A 22 -1.72 -9.57 10.23
CA ALA A 22 -0.35 -9.47 10.73
C ALA A 22 0.05 -8.01 10.97
N LEU A 23 -0.26 -7.09 10.03
CA LEU A 23 -0.01 -5.67 10.21
C LEU A 23 -0.79 -5.11 11.42
N LEU A 24 -2.08 -5.43 11.54
CA LEU A 24 -2.91 -5.02 12.68
C LEU A 24 -2.28 -5.45 14.01
N ASN A 25 -1.87 -6.71 14.12
CA ASN A 25 -1.26 -7.25 15.33
C ASN A 25 0.09 -6.56 15.62
N ALA A 26 0.89 -6.31 14.60
CA ALA A 26 2.17 -5.61 14.74
C ALA A 26 2.00 -4.16 15.20
N VAL A 27 0.96 -3.45 14.71
CA VAL A 27 0.63 -2.08 15.16
C VAL A 27 0.09 -2.10 16.59
N ARG A 28 -0.80 -3.04 16.93
CA ARG A 28 -1.31 -3.20 18.29
C ARG A 28 -0.21 -3.45 19.33
N ALA A 29 0.77 -4.27 18.97
CA ALA A 29 1.92 -4.53 19.84
C ALA A 29 2.76 -3.27 20.12
N ARG A 30 2.79 -2.31 19.18
CA ARG A 30 3.54 -1.04 19.29
C ARG A 30 2.73 0.08 19.97
N LEU A 31 1.40 -0.04 19.95
CA LEU A 31 0.47 0.94 20.52
C LEU A 31 -0.45 0.27 21.57
N PRO A 32 0.11 -0.37 22.63
CA PRO A 32 -0.69 -1.19 23.55
C PRO A 32 -1.71 -0.37 24.37
N HIS A 33 -1.58 0.96 24.36
CA HIS A 33 -2.47 1.85 25.11
C HIS A 33 -3.60 2.44 24.24
N LEU A 34 -3.59 2.17 22.94
CA LEU A 34 -4.57 2.71 22.00
C LEU A 34 -5.42 1.56 21.43
N PRO A 35 -6.73 1.72 21.32
CA PRO A 35 -7.56 0.87 20.49
C PRO A 35 -7.12 1.01 19.02
N VAL A 36 -6.84 -0.12 18.38
CA VAL A 36 -6.47 -0.17 16.95
C VAL A 36 -7.39 -1.15 16.25
N ASP A 37 -8.12 -0.67 15.26
CA ASP A 37 -9.04 -1.46 14.46
C ASP A 37 -8.64 -1.48 12.99
N LEU A 38 -8.98 -2.56 12.31
CA LEU A 38 -8.85 -2.71 10.86
C LEU A 38 -10.24 -2.65 10.23
N SER A 39 -10.38 -1.84 9.21
CA SER A 39 -11.62 -1.64 8.47
C SER A 39 -11.38 -1.59 6.97
N PHE A 40 -12.46 -1.69 6.21
CA PHE A 40 -12.36 -1.81 4.77
C PHE A 40 -13.29 -0.82 4.06
N VAL A 41 -12.85 -0.32 2.91
CA VAL A 41 -13.69 0.55 2.07
C VAL A 41 -14.56 -0.25 1.12
N ASP A 42 -14.14 -1.48 0.79
CA ASP A 42 -14.86 -2.41 -0.10
C ASP A 42 -14.57 -3.86 0.32
N VAL A 43 -15.14 -4.84 -0.36
CA VAL A 43 -14.85 -6.28 -0.34
C VAL A 43 -15.08 -6.98 1.00
N GLN A 44 -14.77 -6.38 2.13
CA GLN A 44 -14.77 -7.00 3.47
C GLN A 44 -15.53 -6.15 4.50
N GLN A 45 -15.82 -6.78 5.66
CA GLN A 45 -16.36 -6.17 6.85
C GLN A 45 -15.31 -6.19 7.99
N PRO A 46 -15.41 -5.27 8.98
CA PRO A 46 -16.35 -4.16 9.06
C PRO A 46 -16.00 -3.03 8.07
N THR A 47 -17.00 -2.25 7.65
CA THR A 47 -16.75 -1.10 6.78
C THR A 47 -16.04 0.03 7.52
N LEU A 48 -15.21 0.81 6.79
CA LEU A 48 -14.56 1.99 7.34
C LEU A 48 -15.59 2.97 7.95
N ALA A 49 -16.71 3.15 7.27
CA ALA A 49 -17.77 4.08 7.70
C ALA A 49 -18.41 3.67 9.04
N GLU A 50 -18.64 2.37 9.25
CA GLU A 50 -19.17 1.84 10.52
C GLU A 50 -18.16 2.00 11.64
N VAL A 51 -16.92 1.55 11.44
CA VAL A 51 -15.87 1.59 12.48
C VAL A 51 -15.59 3.04 12.93
N VAL A 52 -15.55 4.00 11.99
CA VAL A 52 -15.33 5.40 12.34
C VAL A 52 -16.53 6.00 13.07
N ALA A 53 -17.77 5.69 12.65
CA ALA A 53 -18.98 6.18 13.30
C ALA A 53 -19.11 5.67 14.75
N ASP A 54 -18.77 4.41 14.98
CA ASP A 54 -18.89 3.71 16.27
C ASP A 54 -17.67 3.93 17.19
N ALA A 55 -16.60 4.58 16.69
CA ALA A 55 -15.41 4.85 17.48
C ALA A 55 -15.75 5.67 18.74
N PRO A 56 -15.26 5.28 19.93
CA PRO A 56 -15.59 5.95 21.19
C PRO A 56 -15.07 7.40 21.22
N THR A 57 -14.00 7.67 20.49
CA THR A 57 -13.40 9.01 20.33
C THR A 57 -13.05 9.21 18.86
N PRO A 58 -12.89 10.48 18.39
CA PRO A 58 -12.45 10.75 17.02
C PRO A 58 -11.13 10.02 16.72
N PRO A 59 -11.11 9.08 15.75
CA PRO A 59 -9.93 8.27 15.47
C PRO A 59 -8.90 8.99 14.60
N VAL A 60 -7.66 8.50 14.66
CA VAL A 60 -6.65 8.69 13.61
C VAL A 60 -6.83 7.58 12.57
N ILE A 61 -7.22 7.98 11.37
CA ILE A 61 -7.42 7.07 10.23
C ILE A 61 -6.11 6.96 9.45
N VAL A 62 -5.65 5.74 9.22
CA VAL A 62 -4.44 5.42 8.45
C VAL A 62 -4.84 4.75 7.15
N PRO A 63 -4.82 5.45 6.00
CA PRO A 63 -5.17 4.85 4.72
C PRO A 63 -4.07 3.90 4.23
N LEU A 64 -4.35 2.60 4.22
CA LEU A 64 -3.46 1.55 3.74
C LEU A 64 -3.53 1.41 2.21
N PHE A 65 -3.18 2.47 1.50
CA PHE A 65 -3.18 2.57 0.04
C PHE A 65 -1.83 3.04 -0.47
N LEU A 66 -1.43 2.59 -1.65
CA LEU A 66 -0.14 2.92 -2.27
C LEU A 66 -0.22 4.06 -3.29
N ALA A 67 -1.42 4.56 -3.58
CA ALA A 67 -1.67 5.76 -4.36
C ALA A 67 -3.03 6.37 -3.97
N ALA A 68 -3.21 7.66 -4.16
CA ALA A 68 -4.42 8.41 -3.81
C ALA A 68 -5.51 8.28 -4.90
N GLY A 69 -6.00 7.07 -5.13
CA GLY A 69 -7.15 6.82 -5.99
C GLY A 69 -8.49 7.21 -5.34
N VAL A 70 -9.60 6.81 -5.98
CA VAL A 70 -10.97 7.16 -5.59
C VAL A 70 -11.25 6.91 -4.11
N HIS A 71 -10.84 5.77 -3.56
CA HIS A 71 -11.08 5.43 -2.16
C HIS A 71 -10.41 6.40 -1.18
N VAL A 72 -9.16 6.79 -1.45
CA VAL A 72 -8.42 7.76 -0.61
C VAL A 72 -9.02 9.16 -0.72
N ARG A 73 -9.51 9.53 -1.91
CA ARG A 73 -10.05 10.88 -2.15
C ARG A 73 -11.51 11.06 -1.74
N HIS A 74 -12.28 9.98 -1.72
CA HIS A 74 -13.72 10.05 -1.46
C HIS A 74 -14.16 9.25 -0.23
N ASP A 75 -13.87 7.94 -0.16
CA ASP A 75 -14.41 7.10 0.90
C ASP A 75 -13.77 7.38 2.25
N VAL A 76 -12.45 7.61 2.29
CA VAL A 76 -11.76 7.92 3.54
C VAL A 76 -12.20 9.26 4.13
N PRO A 77 -12.26 10.39 3.39
CA PRO A 77 -12.80 11.64 3.90
C PRO A 77 -14.29 11.56 4.29
N ALA A 78 -15.11 10.85 3.50
CA ALA A 78 -16.52 10.65 3.81
C ALA A 78 -16.73 9.88 5.12
N ALA A 79 -15.90 8.87 5.37
CA ALA A 79 -15.91 8.15 6.64
C ALA A 79 -15.43 9.03 7.81
N ALA A 80 -14.35 9.79 7.63
CA ALA A 80 -13.84 10.71 8.64
C ALA A 80 -14.87 11.75 9.06
N ALA A 81 -15.68 12.25 8.12
CA ALA A 81 -16.75 13.22 8.39
C ALA A 81 -17.87 12.65 9.30
N ARG A 82 -18.02 11.31 9.40
CA ARG A 82 -18.99 10.70 10.32
C ARG A 82 -18.64 10.87 11.79
N ARG A 83 -17.38 11.13 12.11
CA ARG A 83 -16.90 11.40 13.46
C ARG A 83 -16.08 12.70 13.47
N PRO A 84 -16.70 13.86 13.68
CA PRO A 84 -16.00 15.15 13.73
C PRO A 84 -14.83 15.15 14.69
N GLY A 85 -13.69 15.69 14.25
CA GLY A 85 -12.43 15.63 15.00
C GLY A 85 -11.53 14.44 14.63
N SER A 86 -11.96 13.52 13.75
CA SER A 86 -11.09 12.48 13.19
C SER A 86 -9.95 13.11 12.39
N ALA A 87 -8.75 12.57 12.54
CA ALA A 87 -7.59 12.92 11.74
C ALA A 87 -7.37 11.84 10.65
N VAL A 88 -6.94 12.26 9.46
CA VAL A 88 -6.59 11.35 8.38
C VAL A 88 -5.11 11.55 8.05
N LEU A 89 -4.32 10.48 8.15
CA LEU A 89 -2.92 10.51 7.74
C LEU A 89 -2.81 10.46 6.21
N LEU A 90 -1.65 10.87 5.70
CA LEU A 90 -1.29 10.59 4.31
C LEU A 90 -1.32 9.08 4.08
N HIS A 91 -1.77 8.64 2.91
CA HIS A 91 -1.74 7.22 2.53
C HIS A 91 -0.30 6.68 2.42
N LEU A 92 -0.14 5.36 2.55
CA LEU A 92 1.20 4.73 2.63
C LEU A 92 2.10 5.02 1.44
N GLY A 93 1.54 5.14 0.23
CA GLY A 93 2.34 5.39 -0.99
C GLY A 93 3.15 6.68 -0.96
N GLY A 94 2.71 7.68 -0.20
CA GLY A 94 3.45 8.92 0.04
C GLY A 94 4.52 8.84 1.14
N TRP A 95 4.75 7.66 1.75
CA TRP A 95 5.71 7.53 2.84
C TRP A 95 7.10 7.11 2.37
N ALA A 96 8.13 7.71 2.95
CA ALA A 96 9.52 7.40 2.64
C ALA A 96 9.89 5.94 2.93
N GLU A 97 9.20 5.30 3.87
CA GLU A 97 9.41 3.89 4.21
C GLU A 97 9.00 2.96 3.04
N VAL A 98 7.95 3.28 2.30
CA VAL A 98 7.55 2.52 1.11
C VAL A 98 8.59 2.65 0.01
N GLU A 99 9.09 3.86 -0.23
CA GLU A 99 10.19 4.10 -1.18
C GLU A 99 11.45 3.35 -0.75
N GLN A 100 11.79 3.36 0.55
CA GLN A 100 12.96 2.66 1.08
C GLN A 100 12.89 1.14 0.87
N VAL A 101 11.72 0.52 1.02
CA VAL A 101 11.54 -0.92 0.72
C VAL A 101 11.91 -1.22 -0.74
N HIS A 102 11.49 -0.38 -1.69
CA HIS A 102 11.86 -0.58 -3.10
C HIS A 102 13.35 -0.34 -3.37
N LEU A 103 13.96 0.65 -2.73
CA LEU A 103 15.41 0.87 -2.83
C LEU A 103 16.22 -0.31 -2.28
N ASP A 104 15.79 -0.92 -1.19
CA ASP A 104 16.46 -2.10 -0.63
C ASP A 104 16.34 -3.31 -1.56
N ARG A 105 15.19 -3.47 -2.22
CA ARG A 105 15.01 -4.51 -3.26
C ARG A 105 15.93 -4.29 -4.47
N LEU A 106 16.09 -3.05 -4.91
CA LEU A 106 17.01 -2.70 -5.99
C LEU A 106 18.47 -3.00 -5.63
N ARG A 107 18.88 -2.71 -4.39
CA ARG A 107 20.24 -3.01 -3.90
C ARG A 107 20.50 -4.51 -3.78
N GLY A 108 19.50 -5.28 -3.39
CA GLY A 108 19.60 -6.74 -3.23
C GLY A 108 19.42 -7.55 -4.51
N SER A 109 19.29 -6.91 -5.67
CA SER A 109 19.07 -7.55 -6.97
C SER A 109 20.19 -7.31 -7.95
N GLU A 110 20.31 -8.20 -8.96
CA GLU A 110 21.25 -8.02 -10.07
C GLU A 110 21.04 -6.69 -10.79
N PRO A 111 22.12 -6.06 -11.30
CA PRO A 111 22.03 -4.85 -12.10
C PRO A 111 21.12 -5.05 -13.35
N GLY A 112 20.34 -4.05 -13.70
CA GLY A 112 19.46 -4.10 -14.84
C GLY A 112 18.32 -3.08 -14.71
N ARG A 113 17.42 -3.08 -15.68
CA ARG A 113 16.21 -2.26 -15.65
C ARG A 113 15.22 -2.85 -14.64
N ALA A 114 14.52 -1.98 -13.93
CA ALA A 114 13.43 -2.38 -13.06
C ALA A 114 12.10 -1.75 -13.53
N VAL A 115 11.00 -2.46 -13.31
CA VAL A 115 9.65 -1.98 -13.60
C VAL A 115 8.85 -1.95 -12.32
N LEU A 116 8.45 -0.76 -11.87
CA LEU A 116 7.54 -0.58 -10.73
C LEU A 116 6.13 -0.88 -11.20
N VAL A 117 5.55 -1.99 -10.76
CA VAL A 117 4.23 -2.44 -11.21
C VAL A 117 3.19 -2.22 -10.12
N ALA A 118 2.20 -1.38 -10.41
CA ALA A 118 1.06 -1.10 -9.55
C ALA A 118 -0.25 -1.69 -10.10
N ALA A 119 -1.30 -1.71 -9.28
CA ALA A 119 -2.62 -2.19 -9.69
C ALA A 119 -3.20 -1.40 -10.87
N GLY A 120 -2.98 -0.10 -10.87
CA GLY A 120 -3.60 0.86 -11.78
C GLY A 120 -4.75 1.64 -11.15
N SER A 121 -5.12 2.73 -11.79
CA SER A 121 -6.21 3.62 -11.36
C SER A 121 -6.83 4.32 -12.56
N SER A 122 -8.13 4.65 -12.47
CA SER A 122 -8.78 5.59 -13.38
C SER A 122 -8.43 7.05 -13.05
N ASP A 123 -7.96 7.31 -11.83
CA ASP A 123 -7.54 8.64 -11.38
C ASP A 123 -6.15 8.96 -11.91
N PRO A 124 -5.98 10.04 -12.72
CA PRO A 124 -4.68 10.41 -13.29
C PRO A 124 -3.65 10.77 -12.21
N ASP A 125 -4.04 11.48 -11.14
CA ASP A 125 -3.11 11.89 -10.09
C ASP A 125 -2.55 10.66 -9.35
N ALA A 126 -3.36 9.62 -9.16
CA ALA A 126 -2.89 8.37 -8.55
C ALA A 126 -1.90 7.62 -9.46
N ARG A 127 -2.02 7.76 -10.79
CA ARG A 127 -1.04 7.22 -11.75
C ARG A 127 0.24 8.03 -11.74
N ASP A 128 0.13 9.35 -11.65
CA ASP A 128 1.28 10.26 -11.59
C ASP A 128 2.11 10.03 -10.32
N GLU A 129 1.48 9.76 -9.16
CA GLU A 129 2.19 9.38 -7.93
C GLU A 129 3.08 8.13 -8.14
N VAL A 130 2.60 7.13 -8.88
CA VAL A 130 3.38 5.92 -9.19
C VAL A 130 4.53 6.25 -10.16
N ALA A 131 4.29 7.08 -11.16
CA ALA A 131 5.31 7.54 -12.10
C ALA A 131 6.41 8.33 -11.39
N GLU A 132 6.04 9.25 -10.49
CA GLU A 132 6.96 10.02 -9.67
C GLU A 132 7.78 9.13 -8.72
N LEU A 133 7.16 8.11 -8.12
CA LEU A 133 7.89 7.14 -7.30
C LEU A 133 8.93 6.41 -8.14
N ALA A 134 8.58 5.96 -9.36
CA ALA A 134 9.54 5.32 -10.26
C ALA A 134 10.70 6.23 -10.61
N ALA A 135 10.44 7.52 -10.88
CA ALA A 135 11.48 8.52 -11.15
C ALA A 135 12.40 8.72 -9.93
N ARG A 136 11.85 8.87 -8.72
CA ARG A 136 12.66 8.98 -7.49
C ARG A 136 13.51 7.72 -7.23
N LEU A 137 12.96 6.54 -7.50
CA LEU A 137 13.71 5.28 -7.38
C LEU A 137 14.87 5.23 -8.39
N ALA A 138 14.65 5.70 -9.63
CA ALA A 138 15.71 5.80 -10.64
C ALA A 138 16.84 6.74 -10.18
N ASP A 139 16.49 7.94 -9.76
CA ASP A 139 17.46 8.96 -9.30
C ASP A 139 18.28 8.46 -8.10
N ARG A 140 17.61 7.86 -7.10
CA ARG A 140 18.26 7.43 -5.86
C ARG A 140 19.04 6.14 -5.99
N SER A 141 18.67 5.26 -6.92
CA SER A 141 19.36 3.99 -7.13
C SER A 141 20.44 4.04 -8.21
N GLY A 142 20.42 5.06 -9.09
CA GLY A 142 21.23 5.14 -10.29
C GLY A 142 20.87 4.10 -11.36
N ARG A 143 19.69 3.45 -11.24
CA ARG A 143 19.22 2.41 -12.17
C ARG A 143 18.08 2.95 -13.04
N SER A 144 17.91 2.37 -14.22
CA SER A 144 16.69 2.59 -15.02
C SER A 144 15.50 1.98 -14.29
N VAL A 145 14.56 2.82 -13.84
CA VAL A 145 13.29 2.38 -13.26
C VAL A 145 12.16 3.05 -14.02
N VAL A 146 11.26 2.24 -14.58
CA VAL A 146 10.03 2.70 -15.24
C VAL A 146 8.83 2.17 -14.47
N HIS A 147 7.62 2.67 -14.77
CA HIS A 147 6.41 2.17 -14.15
C HIS A 147 5.49 1.48 -15.16
N ALA A 148 4.62 0.60 -14.66
CA ALA A 148 3.56 -0.04 -15.42
C ALA A 148 2.38 -0.39 -14.53
N PHE A 149 1.22 -0.65 -15.14
CA PHE A 149 -0.01 -0.98 -14.44
C PHE A 149 -0.56 -2.34 -14.88
N LEU A 150 -1.23 -3.03 -13.95
CA LEU A 150 -1.93 -4.30 -14.21
C LEU A 150 -3.32 -4.11 -14.79
N GLY A 151 -3.87 -2.90 -14.67
CA GLY A 151 -5.17 -2.51 -15.20
C GLY A 151 -5.34 -1.00 -15.19
N GLY A 152 -6.52 -0.52 -15.62
CA GLY A 152 -6.78 0.92 -15.76
C GLY A 152 -6.08 1.52 -16.99
N GLU A 153 -5.89 2.83 -16.95
CA GLU A 153 -5.21 3.61 -18.00
C GLU A 153 -3.70 3.71 -17.72
N GLY A 154 -2.92 4.04 -18.76
CA GLY A 154 -1.47 4.23 -18.70
C GLY A 154 -0.70 3.05 -19.28
N PRO A 155 0.64 2.99 -19.08
CA PRO A 155 1.47 1.93 -19.63
C PRO A 155 1.11 0.56 -19.02
N HIS A 156 0.58 -0.33 -19.85
CA HIS A 156 0.18 -1.66 -19.38
C HIS A 156 1.41 -2.57 -19.23
N VAL A 157 1.42 -3.38 -18.17
CA VAL A 157 2.54 -4.25 -17.82
C VAL A 157 3.00 -5.14 -18.98
N ASP A 158 2.09 -5.68 -19.78
CA ASP A 158 2.41 -6.56 -20.92
C ASP A 158 3.07 -5.83 -22.09
N ALA A 159 2.93 -4.50 -22.18
CA ALA A 159 3.59 -3.68 -23.18
C ALA A 159 4.96 -3.15 -22.73
N VAL A 160 5.24 -3.19 -21.44
CA VAL A 160 6.44 -2.58 -20.84
C VAL A 160 7.49 -3.63 -20.46
N LEU A 161 7.06 -4.79 -19.92
CA LEU A 161 7.98 -5.81 -19.42
C LEU A 161 8.78 -6.51 -20.53
N THR A 162 10.05 -6.74 -20.25
CA THR A 162 10.95 -7.60 -21.00
C THR A 162 11.50 -8.70 -20.10
N PRO A 163 12.02 -9.84 -20.64
CA PRO A 163 12.52 -10.96 -19.84
C PRO A 163 13.67 -10.59 -18.88
N GLU A 164 14.42 -9.53 -19.18
CA GLU A 164 15.58 -9.10 -18.40
C GLU A 164 15.23 -8.13 -17.26
N ASP A 165 13.95 -7.79 -17.09
CA ASP A 165 13.52 -6.82 -16.09
C ASP A 165 13.42 -7.44 -14.69
N LEU A 166 13.64 -6.60 -13.67
CA LEU A 166 13.21 -6.86 -12.31
C LEU A 166 11.83 -6.19 -12.08
N VAL A 167 10.84 -6.96 -11.65
CA VAL A 167 9.55 -6.40 -11.24
C VAL A 167 9.57 -5.97 -9.77
N LEU A 168 9.50 -4.66 -9.54
CA LEU A 168 9.20 -4.09 -8.23
C LEU A 168 7.68 -4.11 -8.02
N ASN A 169 7.20 -5.09 -7.28
CA ASN A 169 5.78 -5.24 -6.99
C ASN A 169 5.31 -4.13 -6.03
N HIS A 170 4.57 -3.15 -6.57
CA HIS A 170 3.97 -2.05 -5.82
C HIS A 170 2.51 -2.36 -5.47
N LEU A 171 2.30 -3.53 -4.85
CA LEU A 171 1.04 -3.95 -4.26
C LEU A 171 1.24 -4.15 -2.76
N LEU A 172 0.23 -3.78 -1.97
CA LEU A 172 0.35 -3.80 -0.51
C LEU A 172 0.34 -5.23 0.04
N ALA A 173 -0.61 -6.05 -0.40
CA ALA A 173 -0.84 -7.40 0.13
C ALA A 173 -1.01 -8.43 -1.00
N PRO A 174 -0.86 -9.74 -0.71
CA PRO A 174 -1.24 -10.81 -1.63
C PRO A 174 -2.70 -10.72 -2.07
N GLY A 175 -2.99 -11.14 -3.31
CA GLY A 175 -4.32 -11.15 -3.88
C GLY A 175 -4.28 -11.17 -5.40
N HIS A 176 -5.44 -11.00 -6.03
CA HIS A 176 -5.63 -11.15 -7.48
C HIS A 176 -4.53 -10.50 -8.35
N PHE A 177 -4.18 -9.26 -8.09
CA PHE A 177 -3.13 -8.58 -8.86
C PHE A 177 -1.73 -9.14 -8.59
N ALA A 178 -1.42 -9.50 -7.34
CA ALA A 178 -0.14 -10.13 -6.99
C ALA A 178 -0.01 -11.52 -7.62
N ASP A 179 -1.11 -12.27 -7.71
CA ASP A 179 -1.15 -13.58 -8.36
C ASP A 179 -0.90 -13.47 -9.86
N ARG A 180 -1.48 -12.46 -10.54
CA ARG A 180 -1.18 -12.16 -11.95
C ARG A 180 0.30 -11.84 -12.21
N LEU A 181 0.99 -11.17 -11.28
CA LEU A 181 2.43 -10.96 -11.39
C LEU A 181 3.22 -12.25 -11.19
N ARG A 182 2.82 -13.08 -10.24
CA ARG A 182 3.46 -14.38 -9.97
C ARG A 182 3.30 -15.36 -11.15
N GLU A 183 2.16 -15.31 -11.84
CA GLU A 183 1.96 -16.07 -13.08
C GLU A 183 2.97 -15.67 -14.16
N ARG A 184 3.30 -14.38 -14.31
CA ARG A 184 4.33 -13.90 -15.23
C ARG A 184 5.73 -14.32 -14.83
N GLU A 185 6.05 -14.30 -13.54
CA GLU A 185 7.30 -14.84 -13.01
C GLU A 185 7.45 -16.30 -13.42
N SER A 186 6.42 -17.11 -13.19
CA SER A 186 6.43 -18.53 -13.51
C SER A 186 6.48 -18.82 -15.01
N ALA A 187 5.83 -18.02 -15.84
CA ALA A 187 5.75 -18.22 -17.29
C ALA A 187 6.98 -17.73 -18.03
N HIS A 188 7.65 -16.70 -17.56
CA HIS A 188 8.71 -15.99 -18.30
C HIS A 188 10.04 -15.92 -17.53
N GLY A 189 10.11 -16.42 -16.29
CA GLY A 189 11.31 -16.37 -15.46
C GLY A 189 11.70 -14.94 -15.02
N ILE A 190 10.78 -13.98 -15.10
CA ILE A 190 11.04 -12.58 -14.72
C ILE A 190 11.00 -12.47 -13.19
N PRO A 191 12.07 -12.01 -12.53
CA PRO A 191 12.08 -11.88 -11.07
C PRO A 191 11.03 -10.86 -10.60
N VAL A 192 10.13 -11.30 -9.71
CA VAL A 192 9.07 -10.45 -9.12
C VAL A 192 9.25 -10.36 -7.61
N SER A 193 9.42 -9.14 -7.10
CA SER A 193 9.48 -8.94 -5.66
C SER A 193 8.11 -9.21 -4.99
N ALA A 194 8.12 -9.62 -3.73
CA ALA A 194 6.88 -9.89 -2.99
C ALA A 194 6.07 -8.59 -2.75
N PRO A 195 4.74 -8.66 -2.51
CA PRO A 195 3.96 -7.53 -2.01
C PRO A 195 4.56 -6.93 -0.73
N LEU A 196 4.30 -5.66 -0.44
CA LEU A 196 4.97 -4.95 0.65
C LEU A 196 4.77 -5.61 2.02
N LEU A 197 3.54 -5.96 2.37
CA LEU A 197 3.23 -6.58 3.68
C LEU A 197 3.72 -8.03 3.82
N THR A 198 4.30 -8.63 2.78
CA THR A 198 4.95 -9.93 2.89
C THR A 198 6.35 -9.82 3.53
N THR A 199 7.04 -8.70 3.30
CA THR A 199 8.45 -8.53 3.71
C THR A 199 8.71 -7.31 4.58
N ALA A 200 7.76 -6.36 4.66
CA ALA A 200 7.95 -5.08 5.32
C ALA A 200 6.87 -4.77 6.39
N THR A 201 6.18 -5.77 6.91
CA THR A 201 5.11 -5.59 7.91
C THR A 201 5.61 -4.83 9.13
N ASP A 202 6.76 -5.20 9.70
CA ASP A 202 7.32 -4.53 10.86
C ASP A 202 7.72 -3.09 10.58
N ALA A 203 8.37 -2.83 9.44
CA ALA A 203 8.73 -1.47 9.04
C ALA A 203 7.49 -0.57 8.85
N MET A 204 6.42 -1.11 8.27
CA MET A 204 5.15 -0.39 8.14
C MET A 204 4.48 -0.16 9.50
N ALA A 205 4.49 -1.15 10.39
CA ALA A 205 3.95 -1.00 11.73
C ALA A 205 4.71 0.05 12.55
N ASP A 206 6.04 0.08 12.47
CA ASP A 206 6.87 1.11 13.08
C ASP A 206 6.55 2.51 12.54
N ALA A 207 6.40 2.62 11.22
CA ALA A 207 6.08 3.88 10.56
C ALA A 207 4.68 4.41 10.95
N ILE A 208 3.67 3.52 11.01
CA ILE A 208 2.33 3.85 11.48
C ILE A 208 2.38 4.35 12.92
N SER A 209 3.04 3.59 13.80
CA SER A 209 3.09 3.90 15.23
C SER A 209 3.76 5.24 15.53
N ARG A 210 4.87 5.55 14.83
CA ARG A 210 5.53 6.87 14.95
C ARG A 210 4.62 8.03 14.54
N ARG A 211 3.83 7.87 13.47
CA ARG A 211 2.93 8.93 12.99
C ARG A 211 1.72 9.10 13.89
N VAL A 212 1.16 7.99 14.37
CA VAL A 212 0.04 8.02 15.32
C VAL A 212 0.44 8.67 16.63
N ALA A 213 1.65 8.45 17.13
CA ALA A 213 2.15 9.04 18.37
C ALA A 213 2.13 10.59 18.37
N GLN A 214 2.07 11.24 17.19
CA GLN A 214 1.96 12.69 17.07
C GLN A 214 0.56 13.23 17.41
N PHE A 215 -0.44 12.33 17.53
CA PHE A 215 -1.85 12.65 17.84
C PHE A 215 -2.27 12.18 19.25
N SER A 216 -1.34 11.70 20.05
CA SER A 216 -1.58 11.10 21.38
C SER A 216 -1.27 12.08 22.50
#